data_56943624b1b3b5b790d029fe16da8a47
#
_entry.id   56943624b1b3b5b790d029fe16da8a47
#
_cell.length_a   1.000
_cell.length_b   1.000
_cell.length_c   1.000
_cell.angle_alpha   90.00
_cell.angle_beta   90.00
_cell.angle_gamma   90.00
#
_symmetry.space_group_name_H-M   'P 1'
#
loop_
_entity.id
_entity.type
_entity.pdbx_description
1 polymer ?
#
loop_
_entity_poly.entity_id
_entity_poly.type
_entity_poly.pdbx_seq_one_letter_code
_entity_poly.pdbx_strand_id
1 'polypeptide(L)'
;FLLVLPHTDPDGARLLAESIRKHIAERPLVVNQQSIPVTVSLGVASAVGEIDLDNLSREADRAMHLAKRGGRNQVASVEHNPIHLSTNVSQA
;
A
#
# COMPACT_ATOMS: atom_id res chain seq x y z
N PHE A 1 -5.63 7.52 4.73
CA PHE A 1 -4.32 7.95 5.25
C PHE A 1 -3.26 7.89 4.18
N LEU A 2 -2.38 8.86 4.16
CA LEU A 2 -1.23 8.90 3.27
C LEU A 2 0.04 8.99 4.10
N LEU A 3 0.97 8.09 3.82
CA LEU A 3 2.29 8.10 4.45
C LEU A 3 3.34 8.32 3.36
N VAL A 4 4.19 9.31 3.55
CA VAL A 4 5.27 9.61 2.61
C VAL A 4 6.59 9.13 3.20
N LEU A 5 7.31 8.32 2.44
CA LEU A 5 8.57 7.73 2.87
C LEU A 5 9.69 8.17 1.91
N PRO A 6 10.33 9.31 2.18
CA PRO A 6 11.44 9.76 1.35
C PRO A 6 12.65 8.82 1.53
N HIS A 7 13.42 8.65 0.46
CA HIS A 7 14.63 7.83 0.45
C HIS A 7 14.41 6.36 0.81
N THR A 8 13.17 5.87 0.65
CA THR A 8 12.85 4.46 0.89
C THR A 8 12.66 3.78 -0.46
N ASP A 9 13.32 2.64 -0.67
CA ASP A 9 13.13 1.92 -1.92
C ASP A 9 11.77 1.22 -1.96
N PRO A 10 11.31 0.78 -3.17
CA PRO A 10 9.99 0.16 -3.31
C PRO A 10 9.82 -1.10 -2.45
N ASP A 11 10.85 -1.91 -2.32
CA ASP A 11 10.78 -3.14 -1.51
C ASP A 11 10.63 -2.80 -0.03
N GLY A 12 11.37 -1.80 0.46
CA GLY A 12 11.25 -1.34 1.84
C GLY A 12 9.87 -0.80 2.15
N ALA A 13 9.30 -0.02 1.23
CA ALA A 13 7.95 0.51 1.39
C ALA A 13 6.89 -0.60 1.42
N ARG A 14 7.03 -1.59 0.54
CA ARG A 14 6.12 -2.72 0.49
C ARG A 14 6.21 -3.58 1.75
N LEU A 15 7.43 -3.81 2.24
CA LEU A 15 7.63 -4.56 3.48
C LEU A 15 7.01 -3.84 4.68
N LEU A 16 7.14 -2.52 4.73
CA LEU A 16 6.50 -1.74 5.78
C LEU A 16 4.97 -1.83 5.70
N ALA A 17 4.42 -1.72 4.51
CA ALA A 17 2.98 -1.84 4.30
C ALA A 17 2.47 -3.22 4.72
N GLU A 18 3.19 -4.29 4.37
CA GLU A 18 2.85 -5.64 4.77
C GLU A 18 2.92 -5.83 6.29
N SER A 19 3.91 -5.23 6.93
CA SER A 19 4.02 -5.24 8.38
C SER A 19 2.82 -4.56 9.05
N ILE A 20 2.39 -3.41 8.52
CA ILE A 20 1.21 -2.70 9.01
C ILE A 20 -0.04 -3.56 8.84
N ARG A 21 -0.21 -4.15 7.67
CA ARG A 21 -1.36 -5.02 7.38
C ARG A 21 -1.44 -6.18 8.36
N LYS A 22 -0.33 -6.89 8.57
CA LYS A 22 -0.27 -8.04 9.50
C LYS A 22 -0.58 -7.61 10.92
N HIS A 23 0.00 -6.51 11.34
CA HIS A 23 -0.17 -6.00 12.69
C HIS A 23 -1.64 -5.70 13.00
N ILE A 24 -2.34 -5.09 12.04
CA ILE A 24 -3.76 -4.78 12.19
C ILE A 24 -4.60 -6.06 12.15
N ALA A 25 -4.31 -6.99 11.24
CA ALA A 25 -5.06 -8.23 11.09
C ALA A 25 -4.94 -9.14 12.32
N GLU A 26 -3.80 -9.10 13.00
CA GLU A 26 -3.55 -9.92 14.18
C GLU A 26 -4.13 -9.34 15.47
N ARG A 27 -4.66 -8.12 15.44
CA ARG A 27 -5.16 -7.41 16.61
C ARG A 27 -6.60 -6.98 16.40
N PRO A 28 -7.56 -7.87 16.68
CA PRO A 28 -8.96 -7.51 16.54
C PRO A 28 -9.35 -6.39 17.48
N LEU A 29 -10.32 -5.61 17.06
CA LEU A 29 -10.90 -4.54 17.86
C LEU A 29 -11.85 -5.17 18.90
N VAL A 30 -11.68 -4.79 20.15
CA VAL A 30 -12.57 -5.28 21.22
C VAL A 30 -13.57 -4.18 21.56
N VAL A 31 -14.85 -4.45 21.34
CA VAL A 31 -15.94 -3.53 21.65
C VAL A 31 -17.01 -4.30 22.43
N ASN A 32 -17.36 -3.80 23.60
CA ASN A 32 -18.38 -4.44 24.47
C ASN A 32 -18.10 -5.92 24.69
N GLN A 33 -16.83 -6.26 24.98
CA GLN A 33 -16.37 -7.64 25.22
C GLN A 33 -16.48 -8.55 23.98
N GLN A 34 -16.74 -7.97 22.81
CA GLN A 34 -16.74 -8.71 21.55
C GLN A 34 -15.48 -8.40 20.77
N SER A 35 -14.89 -9.44 20.22
CA SER A 35 -13.71 -9.32 19.35
C SER A 35 -14.18 -9.18 17.90
N ILE A 36 -13.84 -8.06 17.29
CA ILE A 36 -14.22 -7.76 15.90
C ILE A 36 -12.96 -7.78 15.06
N PRO A 37 -12.83 -8.72 14.11
CA PRO A 37 -11.67 -8.75 13.24
C PRO A 37 -11.68 -7.51 12.31
N VAL A 38 -10.50 -6.90 12.17
CA VAL A 38 -10.31 -5.75 11.31
C VAL A 38 -9.16 -6.05 10.36
N THR A 39 -9.34 -5.73 9.10
CA THR A 39 -8.28 -5.83 8.10
C THR A 39 -8.17 -4.53 7.34
N VAL A 40 -7.02 -4.33 6.71
CA VAL A 40 -6.79 -3.16 5.85
C VAL A 40 -6.26 -3.61 4.50
N SER A 41 -6.59 -2.82 3.50
CA SER A 41 -6.01 -2.95 2.16
C SER A 41 -5.14 -1.72 1.93
N LEU A 42 -3.91 -1.94 1.49
CA LEU A 42 -2.97 -0.86 1.29
C LEU A 42 -2.49 -0.81 -0.15
N GLY A 43 -2.33 0.41 -0.64
CA GLY A 43 -1.70 0.66 -1.92
C GLY A 43 -0.37 1.36 -1.69
N VAL A 44 0.67 0.90 -2.37
CA VAL A 44 2.00 1.48 -2.31
C VAL A 44 2.39 1.93 -3.71
N ALA A 45 2.79 3.17 -3.83
CA ALA A 45 3.32 3.70 -5.08
C ALA A 45 4.72 4.23 -4.84
N SER A 46 5.63 3.90 -5.74
CA SER A 46 7.02 4.30 -5.67
C SER A 46 7.45 4.90 -6.99
N ALA A 47 8.36 5.86 -6.92
CA ALA A 47 8.90 6.50 -8.11
C ALA A 47 10.39 6.76 -7.95
N VAL A 48 11.10 6.65 -9.06
CA VAL A 48 12.51 7.02 -9.16
C VAL A 48 12.59 8.29 -9.99
N GLY A 49 13.29 9.30 -9.47
CA GLY A 49 13.41 10.59 -10.13
C GLY A 49 12.33 11.56 -9.67
N GLU A 50 12.11 12.59 -10.46
CA GLU A 50 11.13 13.61 -10.13
C GLU A 50 9.74 13.16 -10.55
N ILE A 51 8.85 13.11 -9.58
CA ILE A 51 7.43 12.90 -9.80
C ILE A 51 6.68 13.82 -8.87
N ASP A 52 5.58 14.37 -9.33
CA ASP A 52 4.79 15.20 -8.47
C ASP A 52 4.00 14.34 -7.47
N LEU A 53 3.86 14.86 -6.26
CA LEU A 53 3.25 14.14 -5.15
C LEU A 53 1.78 13.79 -5.43
N ASP A 54 1.06 14.64 -6.17
CA ASP A 54 -0.33 14.37 -6.52
C ASP A 54 -0.45 13.14 -7.41
N ASN A 55 0.43 13.00 -8.40
CA ASN A 55 0.44 11.82 -9.26
C ASN A 55 0.81 10.56 -8.48
N LEU A 56 1.79 10.67 -7.60
CA LEU A 56 2.21 9.54 -6.77
C LEU A 56 1.07 9.09 -5.85
N SER A 57 0.37 10.05 -5.25
CA SER A 57 -0.79 9.75 -4.41
C SER A 57 -1.91 9.05 -5.17
N ARG A 58 -2.17 9.46 -6.41
CA ARG A 58 -3.18 8.81 -7.24
C ARG A 58 -2.80 7.38 -7.59
N GLU A 59 -1.52 7.14 -7.85
CA GLU A 59 -1.04 5.78 -8.12
C GLU A 59 -1.18 4.89 -6.88
N ALA A 60 -0.88 5.42 -5.71
CA ALA A 60 -1.08 4.68 -4.46
C ALA A 60 -2.56 4.37 -4.23
N ASP A 61 -3.44 5.32 -4.54
CA ASP A 61 -4.89 5.11 -4.43
C ASP A 61 -5.38 4.04 -5.39
N ARG A 62 -4.90 4.03 -6.62
CA ARG A 62 -5.23 2.96 -7.58
C ARG A 62 -4.76 1.61 -7.09
N ALA A 63 -3.54 1.54 -6.55
CA ALA A 63 -3.01 0.30 -5.99
C ALA A 63 -3.88 -0.19 -4.83
N MET A 64 -4.34 0.72 -3.97
CA MET A 64 -5.24 0.37 -2.89
C MET A 64 -6.56 -0.22 -3.41
N HIS A 65 -7.13 0.35 -4.46
CA HIS A 65 -8.32 -0.20 -5.09
C HIS A 65 -8.08 -1.59 -5.69
N LEU A 66 -6.91 -1.82 -6.25
CA LEU A 66 -6.53 -3.15 -6.71
C LEU A 66 -6.48 -4.15 -5.56
N ALA A 67 -5.92 -3.76 -4.43
CA ALA A 67 -5.89 -4.62 -3.25
C ALA A 67 -7.31 -4.96 -2.76
N LYS A 68 -8.21 -3.99 -2.78
CA LYS A 68 -9.62 -4.23 -2.41
C LYS A 68 -10.31 -5.17 -3.37
N ARG A 69 -10.10 -5.00 -4.68
CA ARG A 69 -10.70 -5.88 -5.68
C ARG A 69 -10.08 -7.28 -5.69
N GLY A 70 -8.83 -7.39 -5.25
CA GLY A 70 -8.13 -8.68 -5.18
C GLY A 70 -8.51 -9.53 -3.97
N GLY A 71 -9.43 -9.08 -3.13
CA GLY A 71 -9.88 -9.85 -1.96
C GLY A 71 -9.70 -9.15 -0.63
N ARG A 72 -9.24 -7.90 -0.63
CA ARG A 72 -8.98 -7.11 0.58
C ARG A 72 -7.87 -7.75 1.44
N ASN A 73 -7.55 -7.16 2.56
CA ASN A 73 -6.52 -7.65 3.49
C ASN A 73 -5.22 -8.00 2.77
N GLN A 74 -4.74 -7.09 1.94
CA GLN A 74 -3.53 -7.30 1.16
C GLN A 74 -2.91 -5.98 0.76
N VAL A 75 -1.67 -6.05 0.29
CA VAL A 75 -0.93 -4.91 -0.23
C VAL A 75 -0.80 -5.07 -1.74
N ALA A 76 -1.10 -4.01 -2.47
CA ALA A 76 -0.80 -3.91 -3.89
C ALA A 76 0.20 -2.77 -4.08
N SER A 77 1.16 -2.96 -4.95
CA SER A 77 2.21 -1.97 -5.18
C SER A 77 2.36 -1.64 -6.66
N VAL A 78 2.70 -0.39 -6.92
CA VAL A 78 2.96 0.14 -8.26
C VAL A 78 4.30 0.86 -8.23
N GLU A 79 5.20 0.50 -9.13
CA GLU A 79 6.44 1.22 -9.32
C GLU A 79 6.34 2.06 -10.59
N HIS A 80 6.63 3.34 -10.44
CA HIS A 80 6.69 4.24 -11.57
C HIS A 80 8.15 4.51 -11.91
N ASN A 81 8.55 4.11 -13.13
CA ASN A 81 9.89 4.36 -13.63
C ASN A 81 9.79 5.32 -14.81
N PRO A 82 10.18 6.59 -14.64
CA PRO A 82 10.05 7.58 -15.71
C PRO A 82 10.93 7.27 -16.93
N ILE A 83 12.00 6.50 -16.76
CA ILE A 83 12.90 6.15 -17.88
C ILE A 83 12.22 5.19 -18.85
N HIS A 84 11.45 4.25 -18.35
CA HIS A 84 10.79 3.22 -19.14
C HIS A 84 9.32 3.51 -19.40
N LEU A 85 8.75 4.50 -18.76
CA LEU A 85 7.33 4.85 -18.86
C LEU A 85 6.42 3.64 -18.66
N SER A 86 6.89 2.66 -17.91
CA SER A 86 6.13 1.44 -17.64
C SER A 86 5.72 1.39 -16.19
N THR A 87 4.58 0.77 -15.94
CA THR A 87 4.06 0.59 -14.59
C THR A 87 3.95 -0.90 -14.32
N ASN A 88 4.63 -1.36 -13.28
CA ASN A 88 4.52 -2.73 -12.81
C ASN A 88 3.62 -2.76 -11.60
N VAL A 89 2.62 -3.62 -11.62
CA VAL A 89 1.70 -3.81 -10.51
C VAL A 89 1.90 -5.20 -9.96
N SER A 90 2.13 -5.29 -8.64
CA SER A 90 2.23 -6.58 -7.96
C SER A 90 1.31 -6.59 -6.74
N GLN A 91 0.76 -7.75 -6.44
CA GLN A 91 -0.08 -7.97 -5.27
C GLN A 91 0.63 -8.94 -4.34
N ALA A 92 0.66 -8.59 -3.08
CA ALA A 92 1.27 -9.42 -2.06
C ALA A 92 0.21 -10.04 -1.13
#